data_9bac125d7548564a1e93a9c173932716
#
_entry.id   9bac125d7548564a1e93a9c173932716
#
_cell.length_a   1.000
_cell.length_b   1.000
_cell.length_c   1.000
_cell.angle_alpha   90.00
_cell.angle_beta   90.00
_cell.angle_gamma   90.00
#
_symmetry.space_group_name_H-M   'P 1'
#
loop_
_entity.id
_entity.type
_entity.pdbx_description
1 polymer ?
#
loop_
_entity_poly.entity_id
_entity_poly.type
_entity_poly.pdbx_seq_one_letter_code
_entity_poly.pdbx_strand_id
1 'polypeptide(L)'
;MQNTIQSLLAVLVLAMSCFERLSGQSQPPLDTLDAQQKSIVSIAALTAKGDLTGLKKELNKGLDADLTIMKIKECLVHTYAYCGFPRSIRGIQSFMAVLEERKSKGIQDAMGVDASPVPQGGSKYERGKKILGELTKAPQDQPLAAYSVFAPAIDTFLKEHLFADIFERDVLSYAERELVTISVLSAIGNAEPMLRSHFAIC
;
A
#
# COMPACT_ATOMS: atom_id res chain seq x y z
N MET A 1 -52.61 7.19 -35.67
CA MET A 1 -52.00 8.08 -34.63
C MET A 1 -52.06 7.51 -33.21
N GLN A 2 -53.04 6.71 -32.84
CA GLN A 2 -53.17 6.13 -31.49
C GLN A 2 -52.14 5.05 -31.15
N ASN A 3 -51.70 4.24 -32.12
CA ASN A 3 -50.71 3.16 -31.90
C ASN A 3 -49.26 3.64 -31.72
N THR A 4 -48.92 4.80 -32.26
CA THR A 4 -47.57 5.38 -32.11
C THR A 4 -47.34 6.00 -30.72
N ILE A 5 -48.38 6.52 -30.08
CA ILE A 5 -48.32 7.10 -28.74
C ILE A 5 -48.18 6.00 -27.68
N GLN A 6 -48.90 4.86 -27.86
CA GLN A 6 -48.76 3.72 -26.94
C GLN A 6 -47.39 3.04 -27.03
N SER A 7 -46.76 3.00 -28.20
CA SER A 7 -45.40 2.46 -28.35
C SER A 7 -44.34 3.39 -27.71
N LEU A 8 -44.51 4.72 -27.78
CA LEU A 8 -43.62 5.66 -27.14
C LEU A 8 -43.70 5.61 -25.60
N LEU A 9 -44.91 5.47 -25.04
CA LEU A 9 -45.10 5.31 -23.61
C LEU A 9 -44.47 4.02 -23.07
N ALA A 10 -44.57 2.89 -23.79
CA ALA A 10 -44.00 1.61 -23.42
C ALA A 10 -42.46 1.68 -23.40
N VAL A 11 -41.84 2.37 -24.36
CA VAL A 11 -40.38 2.56 -24.40
C VAL A 11 -39.92 3.48 -23.26
N LEU A 12 -40.68 4.51 -22.91
CA LEU A 12 -40.34 5.39 -21.79
C LEU A 12 -40.41 4.70 -20.43
N VAL A 13 -41.40 3.82 -20.21
CA VAL A 13 -41.56 3.05 -18.99
C VAL A 13 -40.45 1.99 -18.86
N LEU A 14 -40.02 1.35 -19.96
CA LEU A 14 -38.88 0.43 -19.95
C LEU A 14 -37.56 1.17 -19.68
N ALA A 15 -37.37 2.36 -20.21
CA ALA A 15 -36.17 3.17 -19.96
C ALA A 15 -36.09 3.65 -18.50
N MET A 16 -37.21 4.01 -17.88
CA MET A 16 -37.26 4.39 -16.46
C MET A 16 -37.00 3.19 -15.54
N SER A 17 -37.52 1.99 -15.86
CA SER A 17 -37.26 0.79 -15.06
C SER A 17 -35.81 0.27 -15.18
N CYS A 18 -35.12 0.54 -16.29
CA CYS A 18 -33.68 0.29 -16.39
C CYS A 18 -32.86 1.30 -15.59
N PHE A 19 -33.29 2.56 -15.49
CA PHE A 19 -32.59 3.59 -14.72
C PHE A 19 -32.69 3.35 -13.21
N GLU A 20 -33.82 2.85 -12.72
CA GLU A 20 -33.99 2.47 -11.31
C GLU A 20 -33.19 1.21 -10.91
N ARG A 21 -32.89 0.31 -11.86
CA ARG A 21 -32.02 -0.85 -11.59
C ARG A 21 -30.52 -0.52 -11.56
N LEU A 22 -30.09 0.59 -12.17
CA LEU A 22 -28.69 1.06 -12.09
C LEU A 22 -28.40 1.86 -10.82
N SER A 23 -29.42 2.40 -10.15
CA SER A 23 -29.26 3.16 -8.90
C SER A 23 -29.29 2.28 -7.64
N GLY A 24 -29.48 0.98 -7.79
CA GLY A 24 -29.55 0.01 -6.68
C GLY A 24 -28.26 -0.76 -6.36
N GLN A 25 -27.15 -0.45 -7.03
CA GLN A 25 -25.84 -0.90 -6.54
C GLN A 25 -25.44 0.03 -5.41
N SER A 26 -25.69 -0.43 -4.16
CA SER A 26 -25.07 0.18 -2.99
C SER A 26 -23.57 0.25 -3.26
N GLN A 27 -23.03 1.47 -3.40
CA GLN A 27 -21.57 1.62 -3.38
C GLN A 27 -21.06 0.90 -2.13
N PRO A 28 -20.00 0.07 -2.25
CA PRO A 28 -19.44 -0.55 -1.07
C PRO A 28 -19.12 0.57 -0.05
N PRO A 29 -19.33 0.33 1.24
CA PRO A 29 -19.10 1.35 2.25
C PRO A 29 -17.70 1.92 2.06
N LEU A 30 -17.59 3.26 2.12
CA LEU A 30 -16.32 4.01 2.00
C LEU A 30 -15.24 3.56 3.01
N ASP A 31 -15.62 2.72 3.98
CA ASP A 31 -14.76 2.20 5.03
C ASP A 31 -14.58 0.68 4.85
N THR A 32 -13.81 0.31 3.82
CA THR A 32 -13.52 -1.11 3.52
C THR A 32 -12.24 -1.62 4.18
N LEU A 33 -11.39 -0.73 4.75
CA LEU A 33 -10.18 -1.13 5.45
C LEU A 33 -10.51 -1.67 6.85
N ASP A 34 -9.93 -2.81 7.21
CA ASP A 34 -10.00 -3.35 8.55
C ASP A 34 -9.13 -2.55 9.56
N ALA A 35 -9.16 -2.92 10.84
CA ALA A 35 -8.43 -2.21 11.89
C ALA A 35 -6.90 -2.29 11.70
N GLN A 36 -6.38 -3.42 11.23
CA GLN A 36 -4.95 -3.60 10.97
C GLN A 36 -4.51 -2.74 9.78
N GLN A 37 -5.27 -2.76 8.69
CA GLN A 37 -5.00 -1.96 7.49
C GLN A 37 -5.03 -0.46 7.80
N LYS A 38 -6.02 0.01 8.59
CA LYS A 38 -6.08 1.40 9.06
C LYS A 38 -4.85 1.79 9.88
N SER A 39 -4.38 0.89 10.74
CA SER A 39 -3.15 1.11 11.51
C SER A 39 -1.91 1.15 10.62
N ILE A 40 -1.79 0.28 9.61
CA ILE A 40 -0.70 0.32 8.61
C ILE A 40 -0.67 1.68 7.91
N VAL A 41 -1.81 2.16 7.42
CA VAL A 41 -1.94 3.48 6.77
C VAL A 41 -1.47 4.60 7.70
N SER A 42 -1.96 4.62 8.94
CA SER A 42 -1.62 5.67 9.91
C SER A 42 -0.14 5.63 10.32
N ILE A 43 0.41 4.45 10.60
CA ILE A 43 1.83 4.24 10.94
C ILE A 43 2.72 4.74 9.81
N ALA A 44 2.44 4.36 8.57
CA ALA A 44 3.21 4.76 7.41
C ALA A 44 3.18 6.29 7.18
N ALA A 45 1.99 6.90 7.20
CA ALA A 45 1.83 8.34 7.00
C ALA A 45 2.51 9.18 8.10
N LEU A 46 2.35 8.79 9.37
CA LEU A 46 2.95 9.50 10.50
C LEU A 46 4.48 9.35 10.54
N THR A 47 4.99 8.17 10.15
CA THR A 47 6.44 7.96 9.95
C THR A 47 6.98 8.91 8.88
N ALA A 48 6.33 9.00 7.74
CA ALA A 48 6.73 9.86 6.63
C ALA A 48 6.71 11.34 7.01
N LYS A 49 5.70 11.79 7.75
CA LYS A 49 5.62 13.16 8.31
C LYS A 49 6.65 13.42 9.40
N GLY A 50 7.09 12.38 10.11
CA GLY A 50 7.92 12.50 11.31
C GLY A 50 7.15 12.99 12.53
N ASP A 51 5.85 12.77 12.57
CA ASP A 51 5.03 12.99 13.76
C ASP A 51 5.19 11.82 14.73
N LEU A 52 6.22 11.90 15.56
CA LEU A 52 6.56 10.84 16.50
C LEU A 52 5.52 10.68 17.62
N THR A 53 4.82 11.75 17.99
CA THR A 53 3.77 11.71 19.00
C THR A 53 2.54 10.97 18.50
N GLY A 54 2.09 11.30 17.30
CA GLY A 54 1.01 10.59 16.62
C GLY A 54 1.40 9.13 16.34
N LEU A 55 2.62 8.90 15.86
CA LEU A 55 3.14 7.57 15.56
C LEU A 55 3.12 6.65 16.79
N LYS A 56 3.55 7.13 17.97
CA LYS A 56 3.51 6.35 19.21
C LYS A 56 2.10 5.88 19.55
N LYS A 57 1.09 6.71 19.35
CA LYS A 57 -0.31 6.35 19.57
C LYS A 57 -0.78 5.27 18.58
N GLU A 58 -0.48 5.44 17.30
CA GLU A 58 -0.89 4.49 16.27
C GLU A 58 -0.15 3.15 16.35
N LEU A 59 1.11 3.13 16.78
CA LEU A 59 1.85 1.90 17.07
C LEU A 59 1.17 1.06 18.16
N ASN A 60 0.71 1.71 19.25
CA ASN A 60 -0.06 1.03 20.29
C ASN A 60 -1.39 0.50 19.74
N LYS A 61 -2.15 1.31 19.00
CA LYS A 61 -3.41 0.87 18.38
C LYS A 61 -3.20 -0.30 17.41
N GLY A 62 -2.13 -0.27 16.63
CA GLY A 62 -1.80 -1.37 15.72
C GLY A 62 -1.56 -2.67 16.45
N LEU A 63 -0.80 -2.64 17.55
CA LEU A 63 -0.58 -3.81 18.40
C LEU A 63 -1.89 -4.26 19.09
N ASP A 64 -2.73 -3.32 19.53
CA ASP A 64 -4.05 -3.62 20.12
C ASP A 64 -5.06 -4.18 19.09
N ALA A 65 -4.81 -3.95 17.79
CA ALA A 65 -5.54 -4.53 16.66
C ALA A 65 -4.90 -5.82 16.12
N ASP A 66 -4.05 -6.47 16.92
CA ASP A 66 -3.34 -7.72 16.58
C ASP A 66 -2.37 -7.62 15.39
N LEU A 67 -1.88 -6.41 15.05
CA LEU A 67 -0.71 -6.31 14.18
C LEU A 67 0.50 -6.90 14.91
N THR A 68 1.18 -7.81 14.26
CA THR A 68 2.38 -8.43 14.84
C THR A 68 3.57 -7.46 14.83
N ILE A 69 4.51 -7.68 15.75
CA ILE A 69 5.77 -6.92 15.80
C ILE A 69 6.47 -6.96 14.44
N MET A 70 6.49 -8.13 13.77
CA MET A 70 7.15 -8.28 12.47
C MET A 70 6.45 -7.48 11.37
N LYS A 71 5.11 -7.44 11.32
CA LYS A 71 4.39 -6.62 10.34
C LYS A 71 4.66 -5.12 10.54
N ILE A 72 4.68 -4.62 11.77
CA ILE A 72 4.99 -3.21 12.05
C ILE A 72 6.45 -2.90 11.69
N LYS A 73 7.40 -3.76 12.04
CA LYS A 73 8.81 -3.62 11.62
C LYS A 73 8.93 -3.52 10.10
N GLU A 74 8.26 -4.42 9.39
CA GLU A 74 8.31 -4.47 7.93
C GLU A 74 7.66 -3.22 7.31
N CYS A 75 6.57 -2.71 7.87
CA CYS A 75 5.96 -1.43 7.47
C CYS A 75 6.97 -0.28 7.62
N LEU A 76 7.61 -0.15 8.77
CA LEU A 76 8.61 0.90 9.04
C LEU A 76 9.84 0.77 8.13
N VAL A 77 10.30 -0.46 7.86
CA VAL A 77 11.39 -0.71 6.90
C VAL A 77 10.96 -0.29 5.50
N HIS A 78 9.76 -0.66 5.05
CA HIS A 78 9.27 -0.30 3.72
C HIS A 78 9.23 1.22 3.49
N THR A 79 8.89 2.01 4.52
CA THR A 79 8.78 3.47 4.39
C THR A 79 10.09 4.14 3.96
N TYR A 80 11.27 3.54 4.24
CA TYR A 80 12.54 4.19 3.92
C TYR A 80 12.75 4.39 2.42
N ALA A 81 12.19 3.52 1.58
CA ALA A 81 12.30 3.63 0.13
C ALA A 81 11.63 4.89 -0.44
N TYR A 82 10.69 5.47 0.30
CA TYR A 82 9.89 6.62 -0.13
C TYR A 82 10.16 7.89 0.67
N CYS A 83 10.48 7.78 1.96
CA CYS A 83 10.74 8.95 2.82
C CYS A 83 12.14 8.96 3.45
N GLY A 84 13.02 8.05 3.01
CA GLY A 84 14.44 8.00 3.37
C GLY A 84 14.73 7.37 4.74
N PHE A 85 15.98 6.96 4.92
CA PHE A 85 16.47 6.35 6.15
C PHE A 85 16.17 7.15 7.43
N PRO A 86 16.32 8.49 7.46
CA PRO A 86 16.12 9.22 8.70
C PRO A 86 14.70 9.05 9.27
N ARG A 87 13.67 9.10 8.45
CA ARG A 87 12.27 8.93 8.88
C ARG A 87 12.00 7.51 9.33
N SER A 88 12.42 6.51 8.55
CA SER A 88 12.27 5.10 8.87
C SER A 88 12.98 4.73 10.18
N ILE A 89 14.25 5.13 10.34
CA ILE A 89 15.03 4.85 11.56
C ILE A 89 14.37 5.48 12.79
N ARG A 90 13.89 6.73 12.70
CA ARG A 90 13.15 7.38 13.79
C ARG A 90 11.86 6.66 14.12
N GLY A 91 11.14 6.15 13.11
CA GLY A 91 9.96 5.31 13.31
C GLY A 91 10.31 4.01 14.05
N ILE A 92 11.36 3.31 13.64
CA ILE A 92 11.86 2.09 14.28
C ILE A 92 12.24 2.36 15.75
N GLN A 93 12.97 3.44 16.04
CA GLN A 93 13.32 3.83 17.41
C GLN A 93 12.08 4.10 18.27
N SER A 94 11.06 4.76 17.70
CA SER A 94 9.77 4.99 18.40
C SER A 94 9.06 3.68 18.69
N PHE A 95 9.12 2.72 17.76
CA PHE A 95 8.51 1.41 17.95
C PHE A 95 9.24 0.59 19.03
N MET A 96 10.57 0.61 19.05
CA MET A 96 11.36 -0.01 20.12
C MET A 96 10.93 0.52 21.50
N ALA A 97 10.77 1.84 21.63
CA ALA A 97 10.33 2.45 22.90
C ALA A 97 8.90 2.04 23.29
N VAL A 98 7.98 1.91 22.31
CA VAL A 98 6.61 1.41 22.56
C VAL A 98 6.64 -0.01 23.07
N LEU A 99 7.41 -0.90 22.45
CA LEU A 99 7.53 -2.30 22.87
C LEU A 99 8.08 -2.43 24.30
N GLU A 100 9.08 -1.64 24.64
CA GLU A 100 9.65 -1.63 26.00
C GLU A 100 8.64 -1.12 27.05
N GLU A 101 7.88 -0.06 26.73
CA GLU A 101 6.83 0.43 27.60
C GLU A 101 5.70 -0.60 27.79
N ARG A 102 5.30 -1.32 26.75
CA ARG A 102 4.26 -2.37 26.80
C ARG A 102 4.75 -3.56 27.62
N LYS A 103 5.98 -4.00 27.37
CA LYS A 103 6.63 -5.08 28.15
C LYS A 103 6.74 -4.73 29.64
N SER A 104 7.10 -3.50 29.98
CA SER A 104 7.17 -3.06 31.40
C SER A 104 5.83 -3.09 32.12
N LYS A 105 4.72 -3.03 31.36
CA LYS A 105 3.34 -3.18 31.86
C LYS A 105 2.85 -4.63 31.84
N GLY A 106 3.72 -5.60 31.52
CA GLY A 106 3.37 -7.01 31.43
C GLY A 106 2.59 -7.39 30.17
N ILE A 107 2.49 -6.51 29.19
CA ILE A 107 1.82 -6.81 27.91
C ILE A 107 2.75 -7.64 27.04
N GLN A 108 2.23 -8.72 26.47
CA GLN A 108 2.95 -9.59 25.55
C GLN A 108 2.35 -9.43 24.15
N ASP A 109 3.09 -8.76 23.26
CA ASP A 109 2.68 -8.57 21.88
C ASP A 109 3.12 -9.76 21.02
N ALA A 110 2.29 -10.14 20.05
CA ALA A 110 2.60 -11.23 19.12
C ALA A 110 3.79 -10.87 18.24
N MET A 111 4.83 -11.73 18.22
CA MET A 111 6.03 -11.50 17.42
C MET A 111 5.72 -11.50 15.91
N GLY A 112 4.94 -12.48 15.45
CA GLY A 112 4.70 -12.71 14.02
C GLY A 112 5.81 -13.59 13.40
N VAL A 113 5.71 -13.80 12.10
CA VAL A 113 6.62 -14.66 11.33
C VAL A 113 7.67 -13.80 10.64
N ASP A 114 8.92 -14.24 10.66
CA ASP A 114 10.00 -13.63 9.88
C ASP A 114 9.78 -13.82 8.38
N ALA A 115 10.40 -12.96 7.57
CA ALA A 115 10.40 -13.13 6.13
C ALA A 115 11.01 -14.47 5.72
N SER A 116 10.39 -15.13 4.76
CA SER A 116 10.94 -16.33 4.15
C SER A 116 12.30 -16.03 3.49
N PRO A 117 13.19 -17.03 3.39
CA PRO A 117 14.42 -16.88 2.64
C PRO A 117 14.13 -16.51 1.17
N VAL A 118 14.83 -15.49 0.68
CA VAL A 118 14.69 -15.05 -0.71
C VAL A 118 15.21 -16.14 -1.66
N PRO A 119 14.49 -16.47 -2.74
CA PRO A 119 14.93 -17.45 -3.73
C PRO A 119 16.31 -17.12 -4.31
N GLN A 120 17.18 -18.13 -4.40
CA GLN A 120 18.56 -17.96 -4.89
C GLN A 120 18.70 -17.94 -6.43
N GLY A 121 17.61 -17.82 -7.18
CA GLY A 121 17.60 -17.89 -8.64
C GLY A 121 17.59 -16.52 -9.33
N GLY A 122 18.47 -16.33 -10.33
CA GLY A 122 18.50 -15.12 -11.16
C GLY A 122 19.16 -13.90 -10.50
N SER A 123 19.36 -12.83 -11.28
CA SER A 123 19.86 -11.57 -10.74
C SER A 123 18.76 -10.84 -9.97
N LYS A 124 19.13 -9.97 -9.03
CA LYS A 124 18.17 -9.11 -8.32
C LYS A 124 17.34 -8.28 -9.31
N TYR A 125 17.98 -7.78 -10.36
CA TYR A 125 17.32 -6.99 -11.40
C TYR A 125 16.17 -7.77 -12.06
N GLU A 126 16.43 -9.02 -12.48
CA GLU A 126 15.39 -9.84 -13.14
C GLU A 126 14.27 -10.23 -12.16
N ARG A 127 14.59 -10.53 -10.90
CA ARG A 127 13.57 -10.81 -9.89
C ARG A 127 12.69 -9.57 -9.62
N GLY A 128 13.29 -8.41 -9.43
CA GLY A 128 12.54 -7.16 -9.23
C GLY A 128 11.74 -6.75 -10.46
N LYS A 129 12.27 -6.95 -11.67
CA LYS A 129 11.56 -6.76 -12.93
C LYS A 129 10.30 -7.64 -12.99
N LYS A 130 10.42 -8.91 -12.59
CA LYS A 130 9.28 -9.84 -12.52
C LYS A 130 8.21 -9.36 -11.54
N ILE A 131 8.59 -8.98 -10.32
CA ILE A 131 7.67 -8.47 -9.30
C ILE A 131 6.95 -7.20 -9.78
N LEU A 132 7.68 -6.28 -10.38
CA LEU A 132 7.08 -5.08 -10.99
C LEU A 132 6.04 -5.44 -12.06
N GLY A 133 6.33 -6.44 -12.89
CA GLY A 133 5.40 -6.95 -13.90
C GLY A 133 4.14 -7.57 -13.28
N GLU A 134 4.29 -8.33 -12.21
CA GLU A 134 3.17 -8.92 -11.45
C GLU A 134 2.27 -7.83 -10.83
N LEU A 135 2.86 -6.82 -10.22
CA LEU A 135 2.16 -5.70 -9.59
C LEU A 135 1.40 -4.86 -10.62
N THR A 136 2.06 -4.47 -11.69
CA THR A 136 1.49 -3.58 -12.71
C THR A 136 0.61 -4.31 -13.71
N LYS A 137 0.63 -5.65 -13.70
CA LYS A 137 -0.01 -6.51 -14.72
C LYS A 137 0.40 -6.14 -16.14
N ALA A 138 1.60 -5.60 -16.31
CA ALA A 138 2.13 -5.12 -17.58
C ALA A 138 3.48 -5.78 -17.90
N PRO A 139 3.76 -6.12 -19.18
CA PRO A 139 5.06 -6.61 -19.60
C PRO A 139 6.15 -5.58 -19.30
N GLN A 140 7.27 -6.03 -18.74
CA GLN A 140 8.41 -5.17 -18.40
C GLN A 140 9.48 -5.10 -19.51
N ASP A 141 9.17 -5.63 -20.69
CA ASP A 141 10.01 -5.56 -21.90
C ASP A 141 9.69 -4.33 -22.76
N GLN A 142 8.82 -3.45 -22.29
CA GLN A 142 8.52 -2.17 -22.93
C GLN A 142 9.69 -1.19 -22.82
N PRO A 143 9.77 -0.18 -23.69
CA PRO A 143 10.77 0.87 -23.56
C PRO A 143 10.79 1.45 -22.13
N LEU A 144 12.00 1.69 -21.62
CA LEU A 144 12.17 2.29 -20.29
C LEU A 144 11.47 3.66 -20.21
N ALA A 145 10.98 4.00 -19.03
CA ALA A 145 10.47 5.34 -18.75
C ALA A 145 11.55 6.40 -18.99
N ALA A 146 11.15 7.60 -19.38
CA ALA A 146 12.09 8.67 -19.73
C ALA A 146 13.11 8.97 -18.61
N TYR A 147 12.70 8.93 -17.36
CA TYR A 147 13.60 9.12 -16.22
C TYR A 147 14.62 7.98 -16.07
N SER A 148 14.24 6.74 -16.41
CA SER A 148 15.14 5.57 -16.38
C SER A 148 16.18 5.66 -17.51
N VAL A 149 15.80 6.21 -18.68
CA VAL A 149 16.74 6.47 -19.77
C VAL A 149 17.71 7.60 -19.40
N PHE A 150 17.20 8.67 -18.77
CA PHE A 150 18.00 9.82 -18.37
C PHE A 150 18.97 9.50 -17.23
N ALA A 151 18.53 8.70 -16.26
CA ALA A 151 19.31 8.32 -15.08
C ALA A 151 19.22 6.79 -14.85
N PRO A 152 19.98 5.96 -15.59
CA PRO A 152 19.86 4.50 -15.57
C PRO A 152 20.04 3.87 -14.20
N ALA A 153 20.82 4.50 -13.31
CA ALA A 153 21.02 4.02 -11.95
C ALA A 153 19.69 3.94 -11.15
N ILE A 154 18.73 4.85 -11.41
CA ILE A 154 17.44 4.81 -10.69
C ILE A 154 16.60 3.60 -11.12
N ASP A 155 16.69 3.18 -12.36
CA ASP A 155 16.02 1.98 -12.85
C ASP A 155 16.57 0.72 -12.17
N THR A 156 17.90 0.65 -12.04
CA THR A 156 18.58 -0.43 -11.32
C THR A 156 18.13 -0.48 -9.85
N PHE A 157 18.17 0.66 -9.15
CA PHE A 157 17.75 0.72 -7.75
C PHE A 157 16.27 0.38 -7.54
N LEU A 158 15.40 0.81 -8.43
CA LEU A 158 13.99 0.44 -8.38
C LEU A 158 13.82 -1.08 -8.49
N LYS A 159 14.45 -1.71 -9.48
CA LYS A 159 14.29 -3.15 -9.70
C LYS A 159 15.04 -3.98 -8.65
N GLU A 160 16.31 -3.71 -8.43
CA GLU A 160 17.13 -4.53 -7.54
C GLU A 160 16.79 -4.29 -6.07
N HIS A 161 16.55 -3.05 -5.68
CA HIS A 161 16.41 -2.71 -4.28
C HIS A 161 14.94 -2.60 -3.84
N LEU A 162 14.11 -1.80 -4.53
CA LEU A 162 12.72 -1.69 -4.12
C LEU A 162 11.96 -3.00 -4.38
N PHE A 163 11.98 -3.50 -5.62
CA PHE A 163 11.15 -4.64 -5.96
C PHE A 163 11.77 -5.98 -5.55
N ALA A 164 13.09 -6.18 -5.65
CA ALA A 164 13.70 -7.43 -5.21
C ALA A 164 13.99 -7.46 -3.70
N ASP A 165 14.71 -6.47 -3.13
CA ASP A 165 15.09 -6.57 -1.71
C ASP A 165 13.93 -6.29 -0.75
N ILE A 166 12.93 -5.48 -1.13
CA ILE A 166 11.83 -5.09 -0.23
C ILE A 166 10.52 -5.80 -0.58
N PHE A 167 10.04 -5.70 -1.83
CA PHE A 167 8.77 -6.30 -2.21
C PHE A 167 8.79 -7.85 -2.22
N GLU A 168 9.95 -8.45 -2.39
CA GLU A 168 10.11 -9.91 -2.37
C GLU A 168 9.97 -10.52 -0.94
N ARG A 169 10.04 -9.68 0.10
CA ARG A 169 9.85 -10.10 1.48
C ARG A 169 8.35 -10.28 1.77
N ASP A 170 7.96 -11.46 2.23
CA ASP A 170 6.57 -11.92 2.34
C ASP A 170 5.88 -11.64 3.69
N VAL A 171 6.48 -10.83 4.57
CA VAL A 171 5.87 -10.41 5.86
C VAL A 171 4.62 -9.55 5.64
N LEU A 172 4.67 -8.67 4.62
CA LEU A 172 3.51 -7.91 4.14
C LEU A 172 3.12 -8.43 2.77
N SER A 173 1.82 -8.60 2.54
CA SER A 173 1.28 -8.85 1.20
C SER A 173 1.53 -7.65 0.27
N TYR A 174 1.44 -7.84 -1.03
CA TYR A 174 1.55 -6.74 -1.99
C TYR A 174 0.51 -5.64 -1.74
N ALA A 175 -0.71 -5.99 -1.38
CA ALA A 175 -1.75 -5.02 -1.02
C ALA A 175 -1.37 -4.20 0.24
N GLU A 176 -0.84 -4.84 1.28
CA GLU A 176 -0.35 -4.12 2.47
C GLU A 176 0.85 -3.21 2.15
N ARG A 177 1.77 -3.64 1.26
CA ARG A 177 2.87 -2.80 0.78
C ARG A 177 2.39 -1.59 0.00
N GLU A 178 1.38 -1.77 -0.85
CA GLU A 178 0.77 -0.65 -1.57
C GLU A 178 0.03 0.31 -0.60
N LEU A 179 -0.64 -0.18 0.46
CA LEU A 179 -1.18 0.68 1.50
C LEU A 179 -0.09 1.53 2.17
N VAL A 180 1.07 0.95 2.48
CA VAL A 180 2.22 1.71 3.02
C VAL A 180 2.68 2.75 2.01
N THR A 181 2.88 2.36 0.76
CA THR A 181 3.38 3.21 -0.32
C THR A 181 2.48 4.42 -0.56
N ILE A 182 1.17 4.19 -0.80
CA ILE A 182 0.23 5.29 -1.04
C ILE A 182 0.10 6.21 0.18
N SER A 183 0.20 5.67 1.40
CA SER A 183 0.15 6.46 2.63
C SER A 183 1.37 7.36 2.77
N VAL A 184 2.57 6.85 2.47
CA VAL A 184 3.81 7.65 2.49
C VAL A 184 3.76 8.72 1.41
N LEU A 185 3.44 8.37 0.15
CA LEU A 185 3.38 9.31 -0.97
C LEU A 185 2.35 10.42 -0.73
N SER A 186 1.18 10.08 -0.16
CA SER A 186 0.18 11.07 0.23
C SER A 186 0.69 12.00 1.34
N ALA A 187 1.47 11.47 2.27
CA ALA A 187 1.96 12.22 3.42
C ALA A 187 3.12 13.17 3.09
N ILE A 188 4.02 12.80 2.18
CA ILE A 188 5.15 13.64 1.76
C ILE A 188 4.72 14.75 0.76
N GLY A 189 3.67 14.51 -0.03
CA GLY A 189 3.19 15.42 -1.07
C GLY A 189 4.16 15.58 -2.25
N ASN A 190 3.73 16.33 -3.27
CA ASN A 190 4.51 16.62 -4.48
C ASN A 190 5.04 15.36 -5.22
N ALA A 191 4.31 14.25 -5.09
CA ALA A 191 4.60 12.96 -5.74
C ALA A 191 3.35 12.40 -6.44
N GLU A 192 2.46 13.26 -6.91
CA GLU A 192 1.15 12.89 -7.47
C GLU A 192 1.24 11.90 -8.64
N PRO A 193 2.19 11.98 -9.58
CA PRO A 193 2.30 10.99 -10.65
C PRO A 193 2.59 9.59 -10.11
N MET A 194 3.47 9.46 -9.11
CA MET A 194 3.82 8.20 -8.45
C MET A 194 2.63 7.68 -7.64
N LEU A 195 1.98 8.55 -6.89
CA LEU A 195 0.77 8.22 -6.12
C LEU A 195 -0.34 7.66 -7.02
N ARG A 196 -0.59 8.27 -8.19
CA ARG A 196 -1.57 7.78 -9.16
C ARG A 196 -1.20 6.40 -9.71
N SER A 197 0.09 6.16 -9.97
CA SER A 197 0.57 4.85 -10.45
C SER A 197 0.31 3.77 -9.42
N HIS A 198 0.58 4.05 -8.14
CA HIS A 198 0.34 3.09 -7.05
C HIS A 198 -1.16 2.87 -6.78
N PHE A 199 -2.01 3.87 -6.91
CA PHE A 199 -3.47 3.66 -6.86
C PHE A 199 -4.00 2.77 -7.98
N ALA A 200 -3.35 2.75 -9.13
CA ALA A 200 -3.74 1.87 -10.24
C ALA A 200 -3.32 0.41 -10.02
N ILE A 201 -2.42 0.13 -9.07
CA ILE A 201 -2.00 -1.21 -8.66
C ILE A 201 -2.95 -1.80 -7.60
N CYS A 202 -3.53 -0.95 -6.75
CA CYS A 202 -4.51 -1.35 -5.73
C CYS A 202 -5.85 -1.75 -6.34
#